data_bdc9911ae2debfb0db0681611a233ef0
#
_entry.id   bdc9911ae2debfb0db0681611a233ef0
#
_cell.length_a   1.000
_cell.length_b   1.000
_cell.length_c   1.000
_cell.angle_alpha   90.00
_cell.angle_beta   90.00
_cell.angle_gamma   90.00
#
_symmetry.space_group_name_H-M   'P 1'
#
loop_
_entity.id
_entity.type
_entity.pdbx_description
1 polymer ?
#
loop_
_entity_poly.entity_id
_entity_poly.type
_entity_poly.pdbx_seq_one_letter_code
_entity_poly.pdbx_strand_id
1 'polypeptide(L)'
;MLGGAGEVGAAISRDLASAPEVDELMIADLDSARAESLAAEVGGTASSTGVDLRDRAAGLRLLAGADLLMNCTSFAWFDEVLGLALEAGIDYADLLSEPTAEQRAAVRAAGITAVSGLGATPGLSNVLVRHAADELEELEEVHISWVSFRTIAPAPGLLDTILWELSDGCPTRQYFQNGRYVRAGFMEGSRLVEFAEPVGRQRVYYVPHTEVTTLPRRFPALRFCAVRGTWRPELMDDMRVLNKYGLLDEAALEHTKARIWERFGGQRDMAPWTLFVNVEVIGSQDGTAVRRVYNVSHPLEWGQEGTGRMTGVCAAVGAQLLARHGRTETGFVDPEAYYDPAEFLDELGGRGSVDVTWSDSQVAAAAVER
;
A
#
# COMPACT_ATOMS: atom_id res chain seq x y z
N MET A 1 15.31 0.08 8.25
CA MET A 1 14.62 0.64 7.06
C MET A 1 15.50 0.47 5.85
N LEU A 2 15.11 -0.31 4.84
CA LEU A 2 15.76 -0.35 3.53
C LEU A 2 14.97 0.48 2.53
N GLY A 3 15.64 1.34 1.74
CA GLY A 3 14.98 2.38 0.94
C GLY A 3 14.38 3.49 1.81
N GLY A 4 14.94 3.68 3.01
CA GLY A 4 14.39 4.56 4.04
C GLY A 4 14.44 6.05 3.72
N ALA A 5 15.25 6.48 2.74
CA ALA A 5 15.31 7.86 2.26
C ALA A 5 14.48 8.10 0.98
N GLY A 6 13.75 7.08 0.48
CA GLY A 6 12.76 7.22 -0.58
C GLY A 6 11.55 8.05 -0.13
N GLU A 7 10.62 8.36 -1.05
CA GLU A 7 9.47 9.21 -0.72
C GLU A 7 8.59 8.64 0.40
N VAL A 8 8.20 7.37 0.30
CA VAL A 8 7.42 6.68 1.33
C VAL A 8 8.29 6.32 2.53
N GLY A 9 9.51 5.79 2.29
CA GLY A 9 10.45 5.42 3.34
C GLY A 9 10.79 6.58 4.28
N ALA A 10 10.96 7.79 3.73
CA ALA A 10 11.21 8.98 4.53
C ALA A 10 10.02 9.36 5.43
N ALA A 11 8.80 9.19 4.94
CA ALA A 11 7.60 9.42 5.75
C ALA A 11 7.50 8.39 6.90
N ILE A 12 7.78 7.12 6.62
CA ILE A 12 7.85 6.06 7.65
C ILE A 12 8.95 6.36 8.66
N SER A 13 10.15 6.72 8.18
CA SER A 13 11.29 7.01 9.06
C SER A 13 11.01 8.16 10.01
N ARG A 14 10.35 9.24 9.55
CA ARG A 14 9.95 10.37 10.38
C ARG A 14 8.95 9.99 11.46
N ASP A 15 7.97 9.16 11.11
CA ASP A 15 6.94 8.70 12.05
C ASP A 15 7.53 7.76 13.10
N LEU A 16 8.25 6.73 12.67
CA LEU A 16 8.84 5.72 13.55
C LEU A 16 9.90 6.28 14.51
N ALA A 17 10.61 7.33 14.13
CA ALA A 17 11.60 7.93 15.02
C ALA A 17 11.01 8.53 16.31
N SER A 18 9.71 8.79 16.33
CA SER A 18 8.98 9.26 17.51
C SER A 18 8.16 8.16 18.18
N ALA A 19 8.14 6.95 17.62
CA ALA A 19 7.37 5.84 18.16
C ALA A 19 8.05 5.27 19.43
N PRO A 20 7.32 5.05 20.53
CA PRO A 20 7.89 4.60 21.80
C PRO A 20 8.47 3.18 21.76
N GLU A 21 8.09 2.37 20.78
CA GLU A 21 8.62 1.02 20.56
C GLU A 21 9.95 0.99 19.80
N VAL A 22 10.45 2.15 19.34
CA VAL A 22 11.65 2.24 18.50
C VAL A 22 12.81 2.83 19.31
N ASP A 23 13.67 1.97 19.82
CA ASP A 23 14.89 2.39 20.52
C ASP A 23 15.98 2.86 19.56
N GLU A 24 16.11 2.22 18.40
CA GLU A 24 17.08 2.56 17.36
C GLU A 24 16.43 2.46 15.96
N LEU A 25 16.66 3.46 15.13
CA LEU A 25 16.19 3.50 13.74
C LEU A 25 17.36 3.63 12.78
N MET A 26 17.69 2.56 12.04
CA MET A 26 18.67 2.61 10.97
C MET A 26 18.01 2.93 9.64
N ILE A 27 18.34 4.07 9.06
CA ILE A 27 17.88 4.52 7.73
C ILE A 27 18.94 4.15 6.70
N ALA A 28 18.68 3.10 5.92
CA ALA A 28 19.59 2.62 4.89
C ALA A 28 19.02 2.86 3.49
N ASP A 29 19.83 3.43 2.61
CA ASP A 29 19.46 3.74 1.23
C ASP A 29 20.67 3.59 0.30
N LEU A 30 20.44 3.45 -1.00
CA LEU A 30 21.51 3.51 -2.00
C LEU A 30 22.12 4.92 -2.05
N ASP A 31 21.30 5.95 -1.85
CA ASP A 31 21.73 7.34 -1.70
C ASP A 31 22.08 7.65 -0.24
N SER A 32 23.34 7.42 0.12
CA SER A 32 23.84 7.64 1.47
C SER A 32 23.70 9.09 1.95
N ALA A 33 23.82 10.07 1.04
CA ALA A 33 23.71 11.49 1.38
C ALA A 33 22.27 11.85 1.77
N ARG A 34 21.27 11.31 1.05
CA ARG A 34 19.87 11.48 1.43
C ARG A 34 19.54 10.79 2.74
N ALA A 35 20.06 9.58 2.98
CA ALA A 35 19.88 8.86 4.23
C ALA A 35 20.48 9.64 5.42
N GLU A 36 21.69 10.20 5.26
CA GLU A 36 22.36 11.01 6.26
C GLU A 36 21.57 12.31 6.56
N SER A 37 21.11 13.01 5.51
CA SER A 37 20.30 14.20 5.67
C SER A 37 19.01 13.93 6.44
N LEU A 38 18.32 12.83 6.11
CA LEU A 38 17.09 12.44 6.79
C LEU A 38 17.35 12.04 8.25
N ALA A 39 18.40 11.26 8.54
CA ALA A 39 18.74 10.88 9.91
C ALA A 39 19.08 12.12 10.76
N ALA A 40 19.79 13.09 10.19
CA ALA A 40 20.06 14.36 10.86
C ALA A 40 18.80 15.22 11.11
N GLU A 41 17.86 15.21 10.18
CA GLU A 41 16.55 15.88 10.31
C GLU A 41 15.70 15.25 11.42
N VAL A 42 15.60 13.92 11.41
CA VAL A 42 14.81 13.16 12.37
C VAL A 42 15.43 13.18 13.77
N GLY A 43 16.76 13.08 13.85
CA GLY A 43 17.51 13.14 15.12
C GLY A 43 17.25 11.95 16.04
N GLY A 44 17.57 12.13 17.32
CA GLY A 44 17.25 11.17 18.38
C GLY A 44 17.89 9.78 18.17
N THR A 45 17.05 8.78 17.96
CA THR A 45 17.41 7.38 17.78
C THR A 45 17.83 7.01 16.36
N ALA A 46 17.73 7.95 15.41
CA ALA A 46 18.00 7.68 14.00
C ALA A 46 19.50 7.72 13.67
N SER A 47 19.93 6.72 12.93
CA SER A 47 21.24 6.63 12.29
C SER A 47 21.09 6.30 10.81
N SER A 48 22.14 6.45 10.01
CA SER A 48 22.07 6.25 8.57
C SER A 48 23.26 5.49 8.02
N THR A 49 23.04 4.82 6.89
CA THR A 49 24.11 4.20 6.10
C THR A 49 23.77 4.09 4.64
N GLY A 50 24.78 4.13 3.78
CA GLY A 50 24.66 3.74 2.37
C GLY A 50 24.72 2.22 2.22
N VAL A 51 23.79 1.65 1.45
CA VAL A 51 23.81 0.22 1.14
C VAL A 51 23.40 -0.04 -0.30
N ASP A 52 24.20 -0.84 -1.01
CA ASP A 52 23.85 -1.41 -2.29
C ASP A 52 23.40 -2.86 -2.09
N LEU A 53 22.13 -3.16 -2.35
CA LEU A 53 21.57 -4.49 -2.14
C LEU A 53 22.17 -5.57 -3.06
N ARG A 54 22.94 -5.18 -4.07
CA ARG A 54 23.77 -6.12 -4.86
C ARG A 54 24.92 -6.71 -4.05
N ASP A 55 25.38 -6.02 -2.98
CA ASP A 55 26.28 -6.58 -1.96
C ASP A 55 25.47 -7.19 -0.82
N ARG A 56 25.05 -8.45 -1.02
CA ARG A 56 24.31 -9.21 -0.01
C ARG A 56 24.98 -9.22 1.35
N ALA A 57 26.32 -9.33 1.39
CA ALA A 57 27.05 -9.35 2.64
C ALA A 57 26.98 -8.00 3.40
N ALA A 58 26.95 -6.89 2.67
CA ALA A 58 26.71 -5.57 3.28
C ALA A 58 25.28 -5.49 3.85
N GLY A 59 24.28 -5.98 3.11
CA GLY A 59 22.90 -6.07 3.58
C GLY A 59 22.78 -6.87 4.90
N LEU A 60 23.38 -8.04 4.98
CA LEU A 60 23.38 -8.86 6.20
C LEU A 60 24.10 -8.20 7.38
N ARG A 61 25.24 -7.56 7.13
CA ARG A 61 25.95 -6.82 8.21
C ARG A 61 25.07 -5.69 8.78
N LEU A 62 24.30 -5.04 7.93
CA LEU A 62 23.40 -3.98 8.33
C LEU A 62 22.29 -4.48 9.28
N LEU A 63 21.82 -5.71 9.07
CA LEU A 63 20.72 -6.29 9.84
C LEU A 63 21.15 -6.94 11.16
N ALA A 64 22.47 -6.95 11.45
CA ALA A 64 22.99 -7.53 12.68
C ALA A 64 22.48 -6.76 13.91
N GLY A 65 21.68 -7.43 14.73
CA GLY A 65 21.08 -6.86 15.94
C GLY A 65 19.74 -6.11 15.72
N ALA A 66 19.21 -6.09 14.50
CA ALA A 66 17.89 -5.56 14.23
C ALA A 66 16.80 -6.57 14.61
N ASP A 67 15.64 -6.07 15.05
CA ASP A 67 14.47 -6.89 15.36
C ASP A 67 13.49 -6.95 14.20
N LEU A 68 13.34 -5.84 13.47
CA LEU A 68 12.40 -5.68 12.36
C LEU A 68 13.07 -5.04 11.13
N LEU A 69 12.87 -5.63 9.98
CA LEU A 69 13.23 -5.07 8.68
C LEU A 69 11.99 -4.52 7.98
N MET A 70 11.91 -3.19 7.83
CA MET A 70 10.92 -2.54 6.96
C MET A 70 11.51 -2.30 5.58
N ASN A 71 10.90 -2.93 4.56
CA ASN A 71 11.29 -2.82 3.17
C ASN A 71 10.49 -1.72 2.44
N CYS A 72 11.15 -0.61 2.13
CA CYS A 72 10.62 0.50 1.34
C CYS A 72 11.31 0.63 -0.03
N THR A 73 12.00 -0.41 -0.47
CA THR A 73 12.64 -0.46 -1.80
C THR A 73 11.59 -0.72 -2.88
N SER A 74 12.00 -0.69 -4.14
CA SER A 74 11.12 -1.06 -5.24
C SER A 74 10.76 -2.57 -5.16
N PHE A 75 9.59 -2.94 -5.68
CA PHE A 75 9.12 -4.32 -5.74
C PHE A 75 10.12 -5.28 -6.42
N ALA A 76 11.00 -4.78 -7.28
CA ALA A 76 12.05 -5.58 -7.92
C ALA A 76 13.07 -6.17 -6.93
N TRP A 77 13.17 -5.62 -5.70
CA TRP A 77 14.07 -6.07 -4.66
C TRP A 77 13.39 -6.94 -3.59
N PHE A 78 12.13 -7.28 -3.77
CA PHE A 78 11.37 -8.04 -2.77
C PHE A 78 12.07 -9.36 -2.39
N ASP A 79 12.40 -10.19 -3.37
CA ASP A 79 13.01 -11.51 -3.13
C ASP A 79 14.34 -11.39 -2.38
N GLU A 80 15.17 -10.44 -2.77
CA GLU A 80 16.49 -10.21 -2.15
C GLU A 80 16.34 -9.74 -0.70
N VAL A 81 15.46 -8.76 -0.46
CA VAL A 81 15.27 -8.17 0.88
C VAL A 81 14.59 -9.16 1.82
N LEU A 82 13.60 -9.92 1.34
CA LEU A 82 13.03 -11.01 2.11
C LEU A 82 14.07 -12.08 2.45
N GLY A 83 14.94 -12.42 1.49
CA GLY A 83 16.04 -13.35 1.70
C GLY A 83 17.03 -12.88 2.77
N LEU A 84 17.28 -11.57 2.89
CA LEU A 84 18.10 -10.98 3.96
C LEU A 84 17.41 -11.14 5.33
N ALA A 85 16.12 -10.86 5.43
CA ALA A 85 15.34 -11.01 6.67
C ALA A 85 15.33 -12.47 7.15
N LEU A 86 15.12 -13.41 6.22
CA LEU A 86 15.14 -14.85 6.51
C LEU A 86 16.50 -15.31 7.05
N GLU A 87 17.61 -14.89 6.43
CA GLU A 87 18.96 -15.27 6.85
C GLU A 87 19.33 -14.62 8.19
N ALA A 88 18.92 -13.38 8.42
CA ALA A 88 19.12 -12.69 9.69
C ALA A 88 18.17 -13.17 10.81
N GLY A 89 17.09 -13.89 10.48
CA GLY A 89 16.10 -14.39 11.44
C GLY A 89 15.29 -13.28 12.12
N ILE A 90 15.08 -12.16 11.43
CA ILE A 90 14.34 -10.97 11.94
C ILE A 90 12.97 -10.82 11.27
N ASP A 91 12.06 -10.15 11.95
CA ASP A 91 10.73 -9.89 11.42
C ASP A 91 10.77 -8.96 10.21
N TYR A 92 9.77 -9.06 9.36
CA TYR A 92 9.75 -8.39 8.06
C TYR A 92 8.44 -7.65 7.83
N ALA A 93 8.52 -6.48 7.23
CA ALA A 93 7.36 -5.75 6.74
C ALA A 93 7.67 -5.07 5.40
N ASP A 94 6.67 -4.95 4.52
CA ASP A 94 6.78 -4.22 3.26
C ASP A 94 5.47 -3.51 2.86
N LEU A 95 5.57 -2.69 1.82
CA LEU A 95 4.45 -1.89 1.33
C LEU A 95 3.54 -2.66 0.37
N LEU A 96 4.09 -3.60 -0.39
CA LEU A 96 3.35 -4.32 -1.43
C LEU A 96 4.18 -5.52 -1.94
N SER A 97 3.75 -6.72 -1.61
CA SER A 97 4.29 -7.94 -2.21
C SER A 97 3.23 -9.04 -2.29
N GLU A 98 3.42 -9.97 -3.20
CA GLU A 98 2.62 -11.19 -3.31
C GLU A 98 3.55 -12.40 -3.14
N PRO A 99 3.82 -12.83 -1.88
CA PRO A 99 4.75 -13.93 -1.63
C PRO A 99 4.26 -15.25 -2.22
N THR A 100 5.16 -15.99 -2.84
CA THR A 100 4.92 -17.33 -3.35
C THR A 100 4.65 -18.33 -2.23
N ALA A 101 4.12 -19.51 -2.56
CA ALA A 101 3.92 -20.58 -1.59
C ALA A 101 5.25 -21.02 -0.92
N GLU A 102 6.34 -21.01 -1.68
CA GLU A 102 7.69 -21.34 -1.18
C GLU A 102 8.20 -20.30 -0.18
N GLN A 103 8.03 -19.01 -0.49
CA GLN A 103 8.40 -17.90 0.41
C GLN A 103 7.57 -17.93 1.69
N ARG A 104 6.25 -18.18 1.60
CA ARG A 104 5.40 -18.36 2.79
C ARG A 104 5.86 -19.55 3.65
N ALA A 105 6.26 -20.65 3.03
CA ALA A 105 6.82 -21.81 3.75
C ALA A 105 8.18 -21.48 4.41
N ALA A 106 9.05 -20.77 3.71
CA ALA A 106 10.37 -20.37 4.23
C ALA A 106 10.24 -19.42 5.43
N VAL A 107 9.37 -18.40 5.36
CA VAL A 107 9.11 -17.47 6.48
C VAL A 107 8.58 -18.23 7.70
N ARG A 108 7.64 -19.15 7.50
CA ARG A 108 7.13 -20.01 8.58
C ARG A 108 8.21 -20.89 9.19
N ALA A 109 9.06 -21.50 8.35
CA ALA A 109 10.17 -22.34 8.81
C ALA A 109 11.24 -21.56 9.59
N ALA A 110 11.47 -20.31 9.22
CA ALA A 110 12.39 -19.41 9.94
C ALA A 110 11.80 -18.93 11.29
N GLY A 111 10.51 -19.11 11.54
CA GLY A 111 9.85 -18.70 12.79
C GLY A 111 9.78 -17.18 12.96
N ILE A 112 9.80 -16.43 11.87
CA ILE A 112 9.64 -14.97 11.86
C ILE A 112 8.21 -14.59 11.48
N THR A 113 7.81 -13.37 11.83
CA THR A 113 6.58 -12.74 11.36
C THR A 113 6.89 -11.87 10.15
N ALA A 114 6.12 -12.00 9.08
CA ALA A 114 6.22 -11.13 7.91
C ALA A 114 4.85 -10.56 7.57
N VAL A 115 4.73 -9.24 7.50
CA VAL A 115 3.50 -8.56 7.11
C VAL A 115 3.75 -7.82 5.80
N SER A 116 2.97 -8.14 4.78
CA SER A 116 3.03 -7.46 3.49
C SER A 116 1.82 -6.58 3.28
N GLY A 117 2.01 -5.51 2.52
CA GLY A 117 0.93 -4.60 2.17
C GLY A 117 0.64 -3.58 3.27
N LEU A 118 1.67 -2.97 3.85
CA LEU A 118 1.52 -1.89 4.83
C LEU A 118 1.52 -0.53 4.15
N GLY A 119 0.35 0.08 4.05
CA GLY A 119 0.16 1.41 3.48
C GLY A 119 -1.25 1.92 3.67
N ALA A 120 -1.65 2.87 2.86
CA ALA A 120 -3.04 3.33 2.85
C ALA A 120 -3.96 2.33 2.13
N THR A 121 -3.49 1.76 1.02
CA THR A 121 -4.11 0.71 0.22
C THR A 121 -3.02 0.02 -0.61
N PRO A 122 -2.69 -1.23 -0.31
CA PRO A 122 -3.15 -2.08 0.79
C PRO A 122 -2.68 -1.58 2.17
N GLY A 123 -3.24 -2.17 3.21
CA GLY A 123 -2.90 -1.92 4.61
C GLY A 123 -4.08 -1.35 5.39
N LEU A 124 -4.21 -0.03 5.52
CA LEU A 124 -5.36 0.58 6.19
C LEU A 124 -6.69 0.13 5.56
N SER A 125 -6.77 0.02 4.22
CA SER A 125 -7.95 -0.51 3.53
C SER A 125 -8.36 -1.90 4.04
N ASN A 126 -7.40 -2.79 4.25
CA ASN A 126 -7.63 -4.14 4.82
C ASN A 126 -8.16 -4.07 6.25
N VAL A 127 -7.56 -3.21 7.08
CA VAL A 127 -7.98 -2.99 8.48
C VAL A 127 -9.40 -2.44 8.53
N LEU A 128 -9.78 -1.51 7.65
CA LEU A 128 -11.14 -0.96 7.58
C LEU A 128 -12.18 -2.01 7.17
N VAL A 129 -11.82 -2.91 6.23
CA VAL A 129 -12.69 -4.04 5.87
C VAL A 129 -12.87 -4.97 7.07
N ARG A 130 -11.81 -5.27 7.83
CA ARG A 130 -11.88 -6.07 9.04
C ARG A 130 -12.74 -5.38 10.10
N HIS A 131 -12.57 -4.07 10.31
CA HIS A 131 -13.40 -3.28 11.22
C HIS A 131 -14.89 -3.40 10.90
N ALA A 132 -15.25 -3.30 9.60
CA ALA A 132 -16.63 -3.52 9.19
C ALA A 132 -17.11 -4.95 9.42
N ALA A 133 -16.27 -5.94 9.06
CA ALA A 133 -16.60 -7.36 9.17
C ALA A 133 -16.81 -7.82 10.63
N ASP A 134 -16.11 -7.21 11.59
CA ASP A 134 -16.26 -7.54 13.02
C ASP A 134 -17.63 -7.09 13.59
N GLU A 135 -18.34 -6.18 12.90
CA GLU A 135 -19.68 -5.69 13.28
C GLU A 135 -20.81 -6.27 12.42
N LEU A 136 -20.49 -6.94 11.31
CA LEU A 136 -21.45 -7.55 10.40
C LEU A 136 -21.60 -9.05 10.69
N GLU A 137 -22.79 -9.59 10.46
CA GLU A 137 -23.02 -11.04 10.51
C GLU A 137 -22.37 -11.75 9.33
N GLU A 138 -22.43 -11.13 8.15
CA GLU A 138 -21.85 -11.66 6.91
C GLU A 138 -21.33 -10.52 6.06
N LEU A 139 -20.09 -10.66 5.57
CA LEU A 139 -19.44 -9.76 4.63
C LEU A 139 -19.62 -10.30 3.22
N GLU A 140 -20.32 -9.57 2.33
CA GLU A 140 -20.69 -10.06 1.01
C GLU A 140 -19.87 -9.41 -0.12
N GLU A 141 -19.67 -8.08 -0.07
CA GLU A 141 -18.97 -7.37 -1.14
C GLU A 141 -18.02 -6.31 -0.55
N VAL A 142 -16.87 -6.16 -1.19
CA VAL A 142 -15.87 -5.14 -0.87
C VAL A 142 -15.48 -4.39 -2.14
N HIS A 143 -15.60 -3.07 -2.10
CA HIS A 143 -15.16 -2.17 -3.15
C HIS A 143 -14.19 -1.15 -2.56
N ILE A 144 -12.91 -1.29 -2.83
CA ILE A 144 -11.90 -0.33 -2.47
C ILE A 144 -11.65 0.56 -3.68
N SER A 145 -11.64 1.87 -3.48
CA SER A 145 -11.41 2.83 -4.55
C SER A 145 -10.48 3.93 -4.09
N TRP A 146 -9.57 4.37 -4.95
CA TRP A 146 -8.67 5.46 -4.63
C TRP A 146 -8.49 6.42 -5.82
N VAL A 147 -8.11 7.64 -5.50
CA VAL A 147 -7.66 8.65 -6.47
C VAL A 147 -6.27 9.13 -6.08
N SER A 148 -5.38 9.26 -7.06
CA SER A 148 -4.03 9.77 -6.84
C SER A 148 -3.69 10.87 -7.87
N PHE A 149 -3.86 12.13 -7.47
CA PHE A 149 -3.67 13.28 -8.36
C PHE A 149 -2.26 13.87 -8.29
N ARG A 150 -1.26 13.01 -8.23
CA ARG A 150 0.15 13.35 -8.33
C ARG A 150 0.63 13.51 -9.78
N THR A 151 1.82 14.07 -9.98
CA THR A 151 2.51 14.03 -11.27
C THR A 151 2.88 12.60 -11.65
N ILE A 152 3.19 12.37 -12.93
CA ILE A 152 3.51 11.02 -13.43
C ILE A 152 4.80 10.45 -12.83
N ALA A 153 5.80 11.28 -12.60
CA ALA A 153 7.14 10.85 -12.22
C ALA A 153 7.74 11.66 -11.04
N PRO A 154 7.05 11.78 -9.88
CA PRO A 154 7.60 12.50 -8.75
C PRO A 154 8.80 11.79 -8.11
N ALA A 155 8.84 10.46 -8.21
CA ALA A 155 9.94 9.58 -7.83
C ALA A 155 10.00 8.37 -8.77
N PRO A 156 11.18 7.71 -8.94
CA PRO A 156 11.32 6.56 -9.84
C PRO A 156 10.33 5.44 -9.53
N GLY A 157 10.22 5.01 -8.27
CA GLY A 157 9.30 3.94 -7.87
C GLY A 157 7.83 4.26 -8.12
N LEU A 158 7.42 5.53 -8.02
CA LEU A 158 6.05 5.95 -8.31
C LEU A 158 5.76 5.99 -9.82
N LEU A 159 6.77 6.26 -10.66
CA LEU A 159 6.64 6.09 -12.10
C LEU A 159 6.52 4.61 -12.46
N ASP A 160 7.35 3.75 -11.87
CA ASP A 160 7.28 2.30 -12.08
C ASP A 160 5.89 1.76 -11.76
N THR A 161 5.34 2.15 -10.62
CA THR A 161 4.03 1.70 -10.16
C THR A 161 2.92 2.05 -11.15
N ILE A 162 2.81 3.32 -11.59
CA ILE A 162 1.73 3.72 -12.50
C ILE A 162 1.83 3.03 -13.86
N LEU A 163 3.05 2.90 -14.41
CA LEU A 163 3.25 2.25 -15.69
C LEU A 163 2.94 0.75 -15.60
N TRP A 164 3.34 0.08 -14.50
CA TRP A 164 3.02 -1.32 -14.27
C TRP A 164 1.51 -1.53 -14.05
N GLU A 165 0.88 -0.75 -13.19
CA GLU A 165 -0.54 -0.88 -12.90
C GLU A 165 -1.43 -0.69 -14.13
N LEU A 166 -1.03 0.17 -15.06
CA LEU A 166 -1.79 0.49 -16.27
C LEU A 166 -1.30 -0.26 -17.52
N SER A 167 -0.26 -1.09 -17.45
CA SER A 167 0.15 -1.90 -18.61
C SER A 167 -0.86 -3.02 -18.88
N ASP A 168 -1.08 -3.39 -20.15
CA ASP A 168 -1.87 -4.58 -20.51
C ASP A 168 -1.20 -5.87 -20.05
N GLY A 169 0.12 -5.85 -19.92
CA GLY A 169 0.92 -6.98 -19.43
C GLY A 169 0.80 -7.22 -17.92
N CYS A 170 0.14 -6.36 -17.14
CA CYS A 170 0.00 -6.55 -15.70
C CYS A 170 -0.76 -7.86 -15.37
N PRO A 171 -0.08 -8.91 -14.85
CA PRO A 171 -0.70 -10.21 -14.67
C PRO A 171 -1.64 -10.25 -13.47
N THR A 172 -1.45 -9.36 -12.52
CA THR A 172 -2.17 -9.33 -11.23
C THR A 172 -3.36 -8.39 -11.20
N ARG A 173 -3.64 -7.65 -12.30
CA ARG A 173 -4.86 -6.84 -12.39
C ARG A 173 -6.07 -7.74 -12.57
N GLN A 174 -6.79 -7.94 -11.47
CA GLN A 174 -7.91 -8.85 -11.37
C GLN A 174 -8.92 -8.35 -10.32
N TYR A 175 -10.10 -8.95 -10.33
CA TYR A 175 -11.10 -8.84 -9.26
C TYR A 175 -11.60 -10.22 -8.87
N PHE A 176 -12.15 -10.34 -7.67
CA PHE A 176 -12.74 -11.59 -7.19
C PHE A 176 -14.26 -11.54 -7.34
N GLN A 177 -14.84 -12.58 -7.91
CA GLN A 177 -16.29 -12.71 -8.07
C GLN A 177 -16.73 -14.17 -7.96
N ASN A 178 -17.66 -14.44 -7.04
CA ASN A 178 -18.30 -15.75 -6.87
C ASN A 178 -17.30 -16.92 -6.81
N GLY A 179 -16.27 -16.79 -5.97
CA GLY A 179 -15.23 -17.81 -5.77
C GLY A 179 -14.15 -17.87 -6.86
N ARG A 180 -14.09 -16.90 -7.78
CA ARG A 180 -13.14 -16.90 -8.88
C ARG A 180 -12.40 -15.55 -8.99
N TYR A 181 -11.12 -15.62 -9.33
CA TYR A 181 -10.35 -14.47 -9.76
C TYR A 181 -10.55 -14.26 -11.26
N VAL A 182 -10.95 -13.06 -11.63
CA VAL A 182 -11.24 -12.67 -13.01
C VAL A 182 -10.23 -11.62 -13.43
N ARG A 183 -9.44 -11.92 -14.46
CA ARG A 183 -8.47 -10.96 -15.00
C ARG A 183 -9.20 -9.78 -15.64
N ALA A 184 -8.71 -8.57 -15.42
CA ALA A 184 -9.24 -7.35 -15.99
C ALA A 184 -8.25 -6.72 -16.99
N GLY A 185 -8.79 -6.18 -18.08
CA GLY A 185 -8.05 -5.44 -19.09
C GLY A 185 -7.74 -4.00 -18.66
N PHE A 186 -7.01 -3.29 -19.51
CA PHE A 186 -6.70 -1.87 -19.31
C PHE A 186 -7.98 -1.03 -19.19
N MET A 187 -8.06 -0.23 -18.12
CA MET A 187 -9.22 0.62 -17.82
C MET A 187 -10.58 -0.11 -17.79
N GLU A 188 -10.59 -1.39 -17.50
CA GLU A 188 -11.82 -2.16 -17.31
C GLU A 188 -12.41 -1.92 -15.91
N GLY A 189 -13.68 -2.32 -15.71
CA GLY A 189 -14.38 -2.20 -14.41
C GLY A 189 -14.68 -0.75 -13.99
N SER A 190 -14.90 0.13 -14.96
CA SER A 190 -15.20 1.54 -14.77
C SER A 190 -16.37 1.76 -13.82
N ARG A 191 -16.17 2.52 -12.75
CA ARG A 191 -17.19 2.90 -11.77
C ARG A 191 -17.08 4.39 -11.43
N LEU A 192 -18.21 5.08 -11.19
CA LEU A 192 -18.23 6.42 -10.60
C LEU A 192 -18.34 6.28 -9.09
N VAL A 193 -17.39 6.87 -8.37
CA VAL A 193 -17.31 6.84 -6.91
C VAL A 193 -17.32 8.27 -6.38
N GLU A 194 -18.08 8.50 -5.31
CA GLU A 194 -18.10 9.75 -4.58
C GLU A 194 -17.04 9.70 -3.49
N PHE A 195 -16.03 10.54 -3.61
CA PHE A 195 -15.01 10.73 -2.59
C PHE A 195 -15.36 11.94 -1.73
N ALA A 196 -14.77 12.03 -0.55
CA ALA A 196 -14.90 13.21 0.32
C ALA A 196 -14.43 14.49 -0.41
N GLU A 197 -15.00 15.62 0.00
CA GLU A 197 -14.52 16.93 -0.48
C GLU A 197 -13.02 17.13 -0.12
N PRO A 198 -12.24 17.75 -0.99
CA PRO A 198 -12.61 18.49 -2.20
C PRO A 198 -12.57 17.64 -3.49
N VAL A 199 -12.48 16.33 -3.41
CA VAL A 199 -12.29 15.42 -4.56
C VAL A 199 -13.59 15.22 -5.36
N GLY A 200 -14.71 14.98 -4.66
CA GLY A 200 -15.99 14.72 -5.26
C GLY A 200 -16.02 13.47 -6.14
N ARG A 201 -16.87 13.49 -7.17
CA ARG A 201 -17.15 12.31 -8.02
C ARG A 201 -16.04 12.05 -9.02
N GLN A 202 -15.45 10.84 -8.95
CA GLN A 202 -14.37 10.39 -9.85
C GLN A 202 -14.71 9.06 -10.53
N ARG A 203 -14.20 8.88 -11.75
CA ARG A 203 -14.27 7.60 -12.46
C ARG A 203 -13.00 6.80 -12.18
N VAL A 204 -13.18 5.62 -11.61
CA VAL A 204 -12.11 4.69 -11.23
C VAL A 204 -12.16 3.42 -12.07
N TYR A 205 -11.05 2.67 -12.14
CA TYR A 205 -10.88 1.48 -12.96
C TYR A 205 -10.15 0.40 -12.15
N TYR A 206 -10.31 -0.89 -12.50
CA TYR A 206 -9.58 -1.96 -11.84
C TYR A 206 -8.07 -1.74 -11.89
N VAL A 207 -7.41 -1.95 -10.75
CA VAL A 207 -5.96 -1.89 -10.57
C VAL A 207 -5.48 -3.16 -9.85
N PRO A 208 -4.19 -3.53 -10.01
CA PRO A 208 -3.62 -4.70 -9.35
C PRO A 208 -3.27 -4.36 -7.90
N HIS A 209 -4.06 -4.86 -6.96
CA HIS A 209 -3.82 -4.68 -5.53
C HIS A 209 -4.07 -5.97 -4.76
N THR A 210 -3.33 -6.19 -3.67
CA THR A 210 -3.31 -7.46 -2.93
C THR A 210 -4.58 -7.73 -2.13
N GLU A 211 -5.35 -6.72 -1.79
CA GLU A 211 -6.65 -6.88 -1.10
C GLU A 211 -7.59 -7.82 -1.86
N VAL A 212 -7.51 -7.82 -3.19
CA VAL A 212 -8.29 -8.74 -4.03
C VAL A 212 -7.98 -10.20 -3.75
N THR A 213 -6.76 -10.51 -3.30
CA THR A 213 -6.30 -11.87 -2.99
C THR A 213 -6.36 -12.19 -1.50
N THR A 214 -6.10 -11.23 -0.62
CA THR A 214 -6.05 -11.44 0.83
C THR A 214 -7.44 -11.50 1.46
N LEU A 215 -8.32 -10.56 1.13
CA LEU A 215 -9.66 -10.47 1.70
C LEU A 215 -10.53 -11.71 1.43
N PRO A 216 -10.60 -12.28 0.19
CA PRO A 216 -11.38 -13.49 -0.03
C PRO A 216 -10.85 -14.72 0.71
N ARG A 217 -9.55 -14.77 1.02
CA ARG A 217 -8.97 -15.84 1.85
C ARG A 217 -9.43 -15.74 3.31
N ARG A 218 -9.55 -14.51 3.80
CA ARG A 218 -9.95 -14.24 5.20
C ARG A 218 -11.46 -14.34 5.40
N PHE A 219 -12.24 -13.94 4.39
CA PHE A 219 -13.70 -13.86 4.44
C PHE A 219 -14.34 -14.78 3.38
N PRO A 220 -14.56 -16.08 3.69
CA PRO A 220 -15.06 -17.07 2.71
C PRO A 220 -16.47 -16.81 2.15
N ALA A 221 -17.29 -16.03 2.87
CA ALA A 221 -18.63 -15.63 2.41
C ALA A 221 -18.60 -14.52 1.35
N LEU A 222 -17.43 -13.89 1.17
CA LEU A 222 -17.27 -12.77 0.23
C LEU A 222 -17.57 -13.23 -1.21
N ARG A 223 -18.51 -12.54 -1.85
CA ARG A 223 -18.92 -12.81 -3.22
C ARG A 223 -18.24 -11.91 -4.24
N PHE A 224 -17.87 -10.71 -3.81
CA PHE A 224 -17.19 -9.75 -4.66
C PHE A 224 -16.11 -8.97 -3.91
N CYS A 225 -14.95 -8.83 -4.54
CA CYS A 225 -13.87 -7.96 -4.04
C CYS A 225 -13.13 -7.32 -5.22
N ALA A 226 -13.02 -6.01 -5.20
CA ALA A 226 -12.28 -5.29 -6.22
C ALA A 226 -11.61 -4.04 -5.67
N VAL A 227 -10.40 -3.77 -6.16
CA VAL A 227 -9.72 -2.48 -5.98
C VAL A 227 -9.75 -1.71 -7.30
N ARG A 228 -10.10 -0.43 -7.21
CA ARG A 228 -10.14 0.48 -8.35
C ARG A 228 -9.36 1.73 -8.04
N GLY A 229 -8.66 2.25 -9.03
CA GLY A 229 -7.90 3.47 -8.91
C GLY A 229 -8.08 4.40 -10.10
N THR A 230 -7.68 5.66 -9.91
CA THR A 230 -7.55 6.62 -11.00
C THR A 230 -6.50 7.67 -10.65
N TRP A 231 -5.95 8.21 -11.69
CA TRP A 231 -5.08 9.39 -11.64
C TRP A 231 -5.79 10.59 -12.27
N ARG A 232 -5.10 11.70 -12.41
CA ARG A 232 -5.64 12.87 -13.10
C ARG A 232 -6.20 12.51 -14.47
N PRO A 233 -7.30 13.12 -14.90
CA PRO A 233 -7.90 12.84 -16.21
C PRO A 233 -6.91 12.96 -17.36
N GLU A 234 -6.05 13.98 -17.35
CA GLU A 234 -5.04 14.22 -18.39
C GLU A 234 -4.03 13.06 -18.44
N LEU A 235 -3.59 12.59 -17.27
CA LEU A 235 -2.66 11.47 -17.18
C LEU A 235 -3.31 10.16 -17.65
N MET A 236 -4.60 9.96 -17.32
CA MET A 236 -5.35 8.81 -17.82
C MET A 236 -5.53 8.84 -19.34
N ASP A 237 -5.66 10.02 -19.94
CA ASP A 237 -5.71 10.19 -21.39
C ASP A 237 -4.34 9.89 -22.04
N ASP A 238 -3.25 10.36 -21.43
CA ASP A 238 -1.88 10.00 -21.87
C ASP A 238 -1.66 8.48 -21.82
N MET A 239 -2.08 7.81 -20.75
CA MET A 239 -1.97 6.36 -20.63
C MET A 239 -2.77 5.62 -21.71
N ARG A 240 -3.96 6.11 -22.09
CA ARG A 240 -4.73 5.55 -23.22
C ARG A 240 -3.96 5.65 -24.53
N VAL A 241 -3.29 6.78 -24.76
CA VAL A 241 -2.47 6.98 -25.97
C VAL A 241 -1.27 6.04 -25.96
N LEU A 242 -0.54 5.96 -24.84
CA LEU A 242 0.61 5.07 -24.70
C LEU A 242 0.21 3.60 -24.90
N ASN A 243 -0.88 3.15 -24.26
CA ASN A 243 -1.40 1.80 -24.42
C ASN A 243 -1.81 1.52 -25.87
N LYS A 244 -2.57 2.42 -26.49
CA LYS A 244 -3.02 2.29 -27.89
C LYS A 244 -1.87 2.03 -28.88
N TYR A 245 -0.70 2.61 -28.61
CA TYR A 245 0.46 2.48 -29.49
C TYR A 245 1.47 1.42 -29.02
N GLY A 246 1.10 0.59 -28.04
CA GLY A 246 1.97 -0.48 -27.51
C GLY A 246 3.19 0.04 -26.75
N LEU A 247 3.17 1.29 -26.30
CA LEU A 247 4.29 1.90 -25.55
C LEU A 247 4.31 1.49 -24.08
N LEU A 248 3.27 0.79 -23.61
CA LEU A 248 3.22 0.15 -22.29
C LEU A 248 3.47 -1.37 -22.35
N ASP A 249 3.72 -1.93 -23.56
CA ASP A 249 4.08 -3.33 -23.72
C ASP A 249 5.48 -3.60 -23.18
N GLU A 250 5.73 -4.82 -22.72
CA GLU A 250 7.00 -5.24 -22.11
C GLU A 250 8.22 -4.82 -22.96
N ALA A 251 8.13 -4.96 -24.28
CA ALA A 251 9.22 -4.63 -25.20
C ALA A 251 9.55 -3.12 -25.28
N ALA A 252 8.58 -2.24 -24.98
CA ALA A 252 8.72 -0.79 -25.08
C ALA A 252 8.81 -0.08 -23.72
N LEU A 253 8.37 -0.74 -22.67
CA LEU A 253 8.12 -0.15 -21.34
C LEU A 253 9.34 0.57 -20.77
N GLU A 254 10.50 -0.06 -20.77
CA GLU A 254 11.73 0.53 -20.22
C GLU A 254 12.16 1.79 -21.00
N HIS A 255 11.99 1.78 -22.32
CA HIS A 255 12.27 2.97 -23.14
C HIS A 255 11.27 4.10 -22.83
N THR A 256 9.99 3.78 -22.77
CA THR A 256 8.93 4.73 -22.43
C THR A 256 9.17 5.35 -21.06
N LYS A 257 9.49 4.53 -20.06
CA LYS A 257 9.84 4.95 -18.70
C LYS A 257 11.03 5.92 -18.70
N ALA A 258 12.13 5.56 -19.39
CA ALA A 258 13.31 6.41 -19.47
C ALA A 258 13.00 7.79 -20.09
N ARG A 259 12.17 7.83 -21.13
CA ARG A 259 11.76 9.08 -21.78
C ARG A 259 10.84 9.94 -20.91
N ILE A 260 9.92 9.31 -20.17
CA ILE A 260 9.07 10.04 -19.20
C ILE A 260 9.93 10.60 -18.06
N TRP A 261 10.86 9.79 -17.53
CA TRP A 261 11.75 10.23 -16.46
C TRP A 261 12.65 11.39 -16.88
N GLU A 262 13.28 11.32 -18.06
CA GLU A 262 14.12 12.39 -18.60
C GLU A 262 13.38 13.73 -18.66
N ARG A 263 12.08 13.71 -18.98
CA ARG A 263 11.29 14.92 -19.19
C ARG A 263 10.56 15.43 -17.94
N PHE A 264 10.09 14.53 -17.10
CA PHE A 264 9.19 14.85 -15.98
C PHE A 264 9.71 14.37 -14.63
N GLY A 265 10.86 13.70 -14.57
CA GLY A 265 11.42 13.13 -13.35
C GLY A 265 11.64 14.18 -12.26
N GLY A 266 11.15 13.91 -11.06
CA GLY A 266 11.26 14.78 -9.91
C GLY A 266 10.36 16.02 -9.94
N GLN A 267 9.58 16.24 -11.01
CA GLN A 267 8.65 17.36 -11.07
C GLN A 267 7.50 17.15 -10.10
N ARG A 268 7.17 18.22 -9.38
CA ARG A 268 6.03 18.28 -8.46
C ARG A 268 5.09 19.39 -8.92
N ASP A 269 3.81 19.13 -8.80
CA ASP A 269 2.76 20.04 -9.18
C ASP A 269 2.19 20.73 -7.94
N MET A 270 1.37 21.76 -8.15
CA MET A 270 0.69 22.54 -7.09
C MET A 270 -0.69 21.97 -6.73
N ALA A 271 -0.93 20.67 -6.97
CA ALA A 271 -2.19 20.08 -6.53
C ALA A 271 -2.34 20.17 -5.01
N PRO A 272 -3.51 20.58 -4.51
CA PRO A 272 -3.74 20.76 -3.08
C PRO A 272 -3.85 19.42 -2.32
N TRP A 273 -3.97 18.31 -3.03
CA TRP A 273 -4.09 16.95 -2.48
C TRP A 273 -3.67 15.91 -3.52
N THR A 274 -3.28 14.74 -3.08
CA THR A 274 -2.82 13.69 -4.00
C THR A 274 -3.45 12.31 -3.80
N LEU A 275 -3.87 11.94 -2.59
CA LEU A 275 -4.43 10.61 -2.33
C LEU A 275 -5.67 10.69 -1.46
N PHE A 276 -6.75 10.08 -1.93
CA PHE A 276 -7.95 9.78 -1.14
C PHE A 276 -8.36 8.33 -1.37
N VAL A 277 -8.85 7.67 -0.32
CA VAL A 277 -9.31 6.29 -0.40
C VAL A 277 -10.76 6.21 0.07
N ASN A 278 -11.55 5.42 -0.64
CA ASN A 278 -12.91 5.07 -0.30
C ASN A 278 -13.01 3.55 -0.19
N VAL A 279 -13.49 3.04 0.94
CA VAL A 279 -13.72 1.62 1.16
C VAL A 279 -15.20 1.41 1.40
N GLU A 280 -15.86 0.74 0.48
CA GLU A 280 -17.28 0.38 0.57
C GLU A 280 -17.40 -1.10 0.86
N VAL A 281 -18.11 -1.41 1.93
CA VAL A 281 -18.37 -2.77 2.39
C VAL A 281 -19.89 -2.99 2.38
N ILE A 282 -20.32 -4.11 1.80
CA ILE A 282 -21.73 -4.53 1.80
C ILE A 282 -21.80 -5.88 2.51
N GLY A 283 -22.75 -6.00 3.42
CA GLY A 283 -22.97 -7.22 4.17
C GLY A 283 -24.35 -7.23 4.81
N SER A 284 -24.56 -8.09 5.78
CA SER A 284 -25.82 -8.18 6.53
C SER A 284 -25.61 -7.95 8.02
N GLN A 285 -26.62 -7.34 8.65
CA GLN A 285 -26.75 -7.17 10.09
C GLN A 285 -28.22 -7.32 10.48
N ASP A 286 -28.54 -8.17 11.42
CA ASP A 286 -29.92 -8.50 11.85
C ASP A 286 -30.83 -8.84 10.64
N GLY A 287 -30.31 -9.56 9.66
CA GLY A 287 -31.00 -9.94 8.43
C GLY A 287 -31.29 -8.77 7.46
N THR A 288 -30.72 -7.60 7.70
CA THR A 288 -30.84 -6.41 6.85
C THR A 288 -29.54 -6.16 6.10
N ALA A 289 -29.65 -5.88 4.78
CA ALA A 289 -28.47 -5.51 4.00
C ALA A 289 -27.98 -4.11 4.40
N VAL A 290 -26.71 -4.05 4.82
CA VAL A 290 -26.03 -2.82 5.27
C VAL A 290 -24.89 -2.51 4.31
N ARG A 291 -24.76 -1.24 3.98
CA ARG A 291 -23.64 -0.67 3.24
C ARG A 291 -22.90 0.30 4.14
N ARG A 292 -21.64 0.01 4.44
CA ARG A 292 -20.72 0.90 5.17
C ARG A 292 -19.72 1.50 4.20
N VAL A 293 -19.52 2.81 4.29
CA VAL A 293 -18.56 3.53 3.45
C VAL A 293 -17.58 4.28 4.35
N TYR A 294 -16.30 3.95 4.20
CA TYR A 294 -15.20 4.70 4.81
C TYR A 294 -14.62 5.66 3.78
N ASN A 295 -14.30 6.86 4.23
CA ASN A 295 -13.51 7.84 3.48
C ASN A 295 -12.24 8.12 4.25
N VAL A 296 -11.10 8.01 3.56
CA VAL A 296 -9.78 8.27 4.12
C VAL A 296 -9.16 9.42 3.36
N SER A 297 -8.69 10.41 4.08
CA SER A 297 -8.10 11.63 3.54
C SER A 297 -6.86 12.06 4.31
N HIS A 298 -6.08 12.94 3.72
CA HIS A 298 -4.92 13.56 4.34
C HIS A 298 -5.07 15.08 4.37
N PRO A 299 -4.32 15.78 5.26
CA PRO A 299 -4.29 17.23 5.31
C PRO A 299 -3.91 17.85 3.95
N LEU A 300 -4.65 18.87 3.53
CA LEU A 300 -4.44 19.50 2.21
C LEU A 300 -3.07 20.19 2.10
N GLU A 301 -2.47 20.62 3.22
CA GLU A 301 -1.13 21.19 3.27
C GLU A 301 -0.01 20.21 2.87
N TRP A 302 -0.30 18.91 2.83
CA TRP A 302 0.67 17.94 2.31
C TRP A 302 0.83 18.03 0.78
N GLY A 303 -0.16 18.56 0.08
CA GLY A 303 -0.09 18.79 -1.36
C GLY A 303 0.38 17.55 -2.11
N GLN A 304 1.43 17.72 -2.90
CA GLN A 304 2.01 16.63 -3.72
C GLN A 304 2.72 15.53 -2.91
N GLU A 305 3.00 15.75 -1.63
CA GLU A 305 3.57 14.72 -0.76
C GLU A 305 2.52 13.81 -0.16
N GLY A 306 1.23 14.13 -0.31
CA GLY A 306 0.12 13.43 0.33
C GLY A 306 0.12 11.92 0.08
N THR A 307 0.43 11.46 -1.14
CA THR A 307 0.50 10.03 -1.45
C THR A 307 1.59 9.34 -0.62
N GLY A 308 2.82 9.86 -0.65
CA GLY A 308 3.94 9.27 0.08
C GLY A 308 3.75 9.35 1.59
N ARG A 309 3.27 10.48 2.10
CA ARG A 309 3.07 10.70 3.55
C ARG A 309 1.91 9.86 4.09
N MET A 310 0.76 9.82 3.43
CA MET A 310 -0.38 9.02 3.86
C MET A 310 -0.04 7.52 3.87
N THR A 311 0.58 7.03 2.79
CA THR A 311 1.08 5.65 2.74
C THR A 311 2.07 5.38 3.86
N GLY A 312 3.02 6.31 4.07
CA GLY A 312 4.07 6.17 5.07
C GLY A 312 3.54 6.17 6.52
N VAL A 313 2.62 7.06 6.86
CA VAL A 313 2.01 7.10 8.20
C VAL A 313 1.26 5.79 8.49
N CYS A 314 0.43 5.31 7.55
CA CYS A 314 -0.27 4.04 7.73
C CYS A 314 0.70 2.86 7.88
N ALA A 315 1.78 2.84 7.10
CA ALA A 315 2.81 1.80 7.19
C ALA A 315 3.59 1.87 8.51
N ALA A 316 3.87 3.07 9.01
CA ALA A 316 4.54 3.26 10.29
C ALA A 316 3.69 2.76 11.45
N VAL A 317 2.38 3.02 11.45
CA VAL A 317 1.45 2.45 12.43
C VAL A 317 1.53 0.92 12.43
N GLY A 318 1.46 0.30 11.23
CA GLY A 318 1.57 -1.16 11.13
C GLY A 318 2.92 -1.69 11.64
N ALA A 319 4.02 -1.04 11.28
CA ALA A 319 5.36 -1.43 11.74
C ALA A 319 5.54 -1.25 13.27
N GLN A 320 5.00 -0.17 13.84
CA GLN A 320 4.99 0.07 15.29
C GLN A 320 4.21 -1.02 16.03
N LEU A 321 3.00 -1.34 15.55
CA LEU A 321 2.19 -2.41 16.16
C LEU A 321 2.84 -3.78 16.02
N LEU A 322 3.53 -4.04 14.90
CA LEU A 322 4.31 -5.26 14.73
C LEU A 322 5.47 -5.32 15.75
N ALA A 323 6.17 -4.23 16.00
CA ALA A 323 7.20 -4.14 17.02
C ALA A 323 6.63 -4.32 18.44
N ARG A 324 5.46 -3.75 18.74
CA ARG A 324 4.78 -3.86 20.02
C ARG A 324 4.33 -5.28 20.34
N HIS A 325 3.71 -5.95 19.39
CA HIS A 325 3.15 -7.29 19.59
C HIS A 325 4.17 -8.42 19.39
N GLY A 326 5.23 -8.16 18.65
CA GLY A 326 6.27 -9.15 18.36
C GLY A 326 5.72 -10.35 17.58
N ARG A 327 6.31 -11.52 17.84
CA ARG A 327 6.00 -12.79 17.13
C ARG A 327 4.79 -13.52 17.74
N THR A 328 3.64 -12.87 17.80
CA THR A 328 2.39 -13.54 18.23
C THR A 328 1.92 -14.58 17.22
N GLU A 329 2.20 -14.33 15.92
CA GLU A 329 1.98 -15.27 14.84
C GLU A 329 3.22 -15.35 13.97
N THR A 330 3.63 -16.54 13.53
CA THR A 330 4.77 -16.74 12.63
C THR A 330 4.31 -17.08 11.22
N GLY A 331 5.03 -16.59 10.23
CA GLY A 331 4.68 -16.74 8.82
C GLY A 331 4.33 -15.41 8.17
N PHE A 332 3.91 -15.47 6.90
CA PHE A 332 3.30 -14.31 6.26
C PHE A 332 1.86 -14.14 6.73
N VAL A 333 1.58 -12.97 7.29
CA VAL A 333 0.27 -12.58 7.83
C VAL A 333 -0.23 -11.38 7.03
N ASP A 334 -1.50 -11.43 6.64
CA ASP A 334 -2.15 -10.33 5.92
C ASP A 334 -2.65 -9.27 6.94
N PRO A 335 -2.67 -7.96 6.61
CA PRO A 335 -3.01 -6.90 7.57
C PRO A 335 -4.37 -7.08 8.27
N GLU A 336 -5.39 -7.53 7.54
CA GLU A 336 -6.73 -7.81 8.08
C GLU A 336 -6.78 -9.01 9.04
N ALA A 337 -5.74 -9.84 9.04
CA ALA A 337 -5.63 -10.95 9.98
C ALA A 337 -4.78 -10.57 11.21
N TYR A 338 -3.76 -9.76 11.03
CA TYR A 338 -2.77 -9.45 12.07
C TYR A 338 -3.22 -8.33 13.00
N TYR A 339 -3.71 -7.21 12.45
CA TYR A 339 -4.00 -6.03 13.25
C TYR A 339 -5.40 -6.06 13.85
N ASP A 340 -5.52 -5.67 15.13
CA ASP A 340 -6.78 -5.26 15.72
C ASP A 340 -7.20 -3.92 15.13
N PRO A 341 -8.41 -3.80 14.54
CA PRO A 341 -8.81 -2.56 13.88
C PRO A 341 -8.95 -1.38 14.83
N ALA A 342 -9.41 -1.60 16.05
CA ALA A 342 -9.61 -0.52 17.01
C ALA A 342 -8.26 0.05 17.46
N GLU A 343 -7.28 -0.83 17.75
CA GLU A 343 -5.92 -0.41 18.10
C GLU A 343 -5.24 0.31 16.95
N PHE A 344 -5.35 -0.21 15.72
CA PHE A 344 -4.76 0.42 14.55
C PHE A 344 -5.33 1.82 14.29
N LEU A 345 -6.65 1.97 14.39
CA LEU A 345 -7.33 3.26 14.17
C LEU A 345 -7.05 4.25 15.32
N ASP A 346 -6.90 3.80 16.54
CA ASP A 346 -6.52 4.63 17.68
C ASP A 346 -5.09 5.18 17.52
N GLU A 347 -4.14 4.33 17.15
CA GLU A 347 -2.78 4.72 16.85
C GLU A 347 -2.71 5.67 15.65
N LEU A 348 -3.47 5.42 14.59
CA LEU A 348 -3.54 6.31 13.43
C LEU A 348 -4.15 7.67 13.81
N GLY A 349 -5.22 7.67 14.58
CA GLY A 349 -5.89 8.87 15.09
C GLY A 349 -4.98 9.70 15.99
N GLY A 350 -4.15 9.05 16.80
CA GLY A 350 -3.15 9.71 17.67
C GLY A 350 -2.13 10.57 16.90
N ARG A 351 -1.88 10.27 15.61
CA ARG A 351 -1.02 11.09 14.73
C ARG A 351 -1.70 12.38 14.27
N GLY A 352 -3.03 12.45 14.29
CA GLY A 352 -3.81 13.62 13.90
C GLY A 352 -3.60 14.09 12.47
N SER A 353 -3.21 13.18 11.56
CA SER A 353 -2.78 13.53 10.21
C SER A 353 -3.50 12.78 9.09
N VAL A 354 -4.11 11.65 9.38
CA VAL A 354 -4.93 10.88 8.43
C VAL A 354 -6.32 10.77 9.01
N ASP A 355 -7.29 11.33 8.30
CA ASP A 355 -8.69 11.30 8.73
C ASP A 355 -9.39 10.07 8.17
N VAL A 356 -10.08 9.34 9.04
CA VAL A 356 -10.95 8.22 8.68
C VAL A 356 -12.35 8.52 9.18
N THR A 357 -13.29 8.64 8.24
CA THR A 357 -14.71 8.83 8.56
C THR A 357 -15.53 7.72 7.91
N TRP A 358 -16.65 7.34 8.52
CA TRP A 358 -17.55 6.35 7.92
C TRP A 358 -19.01 6.65 8.18
N SER A 359 -19.86 6.04 7.36
CA SER A 359 -21.32 6.11 7.49
C SER A 359 -21.97 4.81 7.03
N ASP A 360 -23.06 4.45 7.68
CA ASP A 360 -23.86 3.30 7.34
C ASP A 360 -25.15 3.73 6.63
N SER A 361 -25.60 2.88 5.71
CA SER A 361 -26.90 3.02 5.04
C SER A 361 -27.50 1.65 4.80
N GLN A 362 -28.82 1.55 4.85
CA GLN A 362 -29.53 0.35 4.43
C GLN A 362 -29.53 0.26 2.90
N VAL A 363 -29.27 -0.93 2.39
CA VAL A 363 -29.34 -1.21 0.95
C VAL A 363 -30.67 -1.91 0.67
N ALA A 364 -31.47 -1.37 -0.27
CA ALA A 364 -32.62 -2.11 -0.76
C ALA A 364 -32.13 -3.41 -1.42
N ALA A 365 -32.79 -4.53 -1.14
CA ALA A 365 -32.40 -5.90 -1.58
C ALA A 365 -32.20 -6.09 -3.12
N ALA A 366 -32.36 -5.05 -3.94
CA ALA A 366 -32.24 -5.06 -5.40
C ALA A 366 -30.95 -4.39 -5.94
N ALA A 367 -30.08 -3.86 -5.08
CA ALA A 367 -28.88 -3.10 -5.50
C ALA A 367 -27.60 -3.92 -5.58
N VAL A 368 -27.68 -5.24 -5.46
CA VAL A 368 -26.55 -6.14 -5.73
C VAL A 368 -26.37 -6.15 -7.25
N GLU A 369 -25.34 -5.48 -7.75
CA GLU A 369 -24.98 -5.49 -9.18
C GLU A 369 -24.81 -6.95 -9.65
N ARG A 370 -25.63 -7.33 -10.63
CA ARG A 370 -25.58 -8.63 -11.30
C ARG A 370 -24.47 -8.64 -12.35
#